data_653dd0b26b557b3b563ab26d650fa5d4
#
_entry.id   653dd0b26b557b3b563ab26d650fa5d4
#
_cell.length_a   1.000
_cell.length_b   1.000
_cell.length_c   1.000
_cell.angle_alpha   90.00
_cell.angle_beta   90.00
_cell.angle_gamma   90.00
#
_symmetry.space_group_name_H-M   'P 1'
#
loop_
_entity.id
_entity.type
_entity.pdbx_description
1 polymer ?
#
loop_
_entity_poly.entity_id
_entity_poly.type
_entity_poly.pdbx_seq_one_letter_code
_entity_poly.pdbx_strand_id
1 'polypeptide(L)'
;MDKLARLVTQIANSPPSQWLSTLSPLHLSLIPLLSLASSLYLPALHFRRRLYALGLLRQHRLPVPVVSVGNLTWGGNGKTPMVEFIARCFVDSGIPPLILTRGYGGEDEVKMLERHLQGTPAKIGVGANRAAIASIYFQRYGYIDPRGSLNHETLSSENISCGDKIGVAILDDGMQHLRLWRNIEIVMVNAMIPWGNHLLLPLGTLREPFSALKRADVVIVHHADMASKLEIQAIESMVHKYNESVPIFFSILAPSHFIRVGNISYTCPLKDISHAILLCVSAIGSADSFVQRIHKMGPMHVDRLDFSDHHSFQPKDIDIIRKRLHKLESDFSAVPMMVVTEKDYFRRPEVLEHLGYEVLVLCSSLQILPLKGCNEESFKKCLRQHLEIYNLA
;
A
#
# COMPACT_ATOMS: atom_id res chain seq x y z
N MET A 1 -22.68 11.36 2.27
CA MET A 1 -21.39 11.22 2.99
C MET A 1 -20.19 11.66 2.13
N ASP A 2 -20.23 11.46 0.83
CA ASP A 2 -19.09 11.75 -0.08
C ASP A 2 -18.64 13.22 -0.14
N LYS A 3 -19.55 14.18 -0.03
CA LYS A 3 -19.20 15.62 -0.05
C LYS A 3 -18.37 16.02 1.16
N LEU A 4 -18.76 15.57 2.37
CA LEU A 4 -18.04 15.89 3.60
C LEU A 4 -16.65 15.22 3.60
N ALA A 5 -16.57 13.97 3.17
CA ALA A 5 -15.29 13.26 3.05
C ALA A 5 -14.33 14.00 2.10
N ARG A 6 -14.81 14.49 0.95
CA ARG A 6 -14.00 15.28 0.02
C ARG A 6 -13.53 16.60 0.64
N LEU A 7 -14.39 17.31 1.36
CA LEU A 7 -14.02 18.56 2.06
C LEU A 7 -12.90 18.29 3.09
N VAL A 8 -13.06 17.26 3.93
CA VAL A 8 -12.07 16.87 4.93
C VAL A 8 -10.75 16.48 4.26
N THR A 9 -10.80 15.71 3.17
CA THR A 9 -9.60 15.30 2.43
C THR A 9 -8.86 16.51 1.83
N GLN A 10 -9.57 17.50 1.31
CA GLN A 10 -8.95 18.73 0.80
C GLN A 10 -8.25 19.52 1.90
N ILE A 11 -8.89 19.67 3.08
CA ILE A 11 -8.29 20.35 4.24
C ILE A 11 -7.03 19.59 4.69
N ALA A 12 -7.12 18.26 4.84
CA ALA A 12 -6.04 17.42 5.33
C ALA A 12 -4.82 17.37 4.40
N ASN A 13 -5.01 17.54 3.10
CA ASN A 13 -3.93 17.56 2.11
C ASN A 13 -3.36 18.97 1.88
N SER A 14 -4.02 20.03 2.37
CA SER A 14 -3.56 21.41 2.19
C SER A 14 -2.72 21.86 3.38
N PRO A 15 -1.54 22.48 3.15
CA PRO A 15 -0.73 23.05 4.22
C PRO A 15 -1.50 24.14 4.98
N PRO A 16 -1.41 24.21 6.32
CA PRO A 16 -2.10 25.24 7.10
C PRO A 16 -1.80 26.69 6.68
N SER A 17 -0.58 26.94 6.20
CA SER A 17 -0.17 28.26 5.69
C SER A 17 -0.92 28.70 4.42
N GLN A 18 -1.53 27.77 3.70
CA GLN A 18 -2.23 28.04 2.44
C GLN A 18 -3.77 27.96 2.58
N TRP A 19 -4.31 27.64 3.76
CA TRP A 19 -5.75 27.44 3.92
C TRP A 19 -6.57 28.65 3.49
N LEU A 20 -6.14 29.88 3.88
CA LEU A 20 -6.87 31.11 3.54
C LEU A 20 -6.88 31.42 2.03
N SER A 21 -5.85 30.98 1.29
CA SER A 21 -5.72 31.25 -0.14
C SER A 21 -6.31 30.14 -1.04
N THR A 22 -6.37 28.90 -0.54
CA THR A 22 -6.75 27.73 -1.37
C THR A 22 -8.11 27.13 -1.05
N LEU A 23 -8.60 27.32 0.20
CA LEU A 23 -9.82 26.72 0.69
C LEU A 23 -11.03 27.67 0.57
N SER A 24 -12.18 27.11 0.21
CA SER A 24 -13.44 27.88 0.19
C SER A 24 -13.91 28.21 1.62
N PRO A 25 -14.82 29.20 1.79
CA PRO A 25 -15.36 29.56 3.10
C PRO A 25 -16.00 28.37 3.84
N LEU A 26 -16.60 27.42 3.10
CA LEU A 26 -17.16 26.20 3.67
C LEU A 26 -16.08 25.29 4.28
N HIS A 27 -14.92 25.14 3.66
CA HIS A 27 -13.80 24.41 4.24
C HIS A 27 -13.28 25.10 5.50
N LEU A 28 -13.13 26.43 5.45
CA LEU A 28 -12.64 27.22 6.59
C LEU A 28 -13.58 27.12 7.80
N SER A 29 -14.90 27.08 7.59
CA SER A 29 -15.88 26.92 8.68
C SER A 29 -15.81 25.55 9.37
N LEU A 30 -15.29 24.52 8.69
CA LEU A 30 -15.12 23.17 9.27
C LEU A 30 -13.84 23.03 10.11
N ILE A 31 -12.82 23.87 9.87
CA ILE A 31 -11.52 23.77 10.54
C ILE A 31 -11.61 23.77 12.08
N PRO A 32 -12.39 24.65 12.75
CA PRO A 32 -12.51 24.63 14.20
C PRO A 32 -13.04 23.30 14.75
N LEU A 33 -14.07 22.74 14.10
CA LEU A 33 -14.65 21.45 14.49
C LEU A 33 -13.66 20.30 14.30
N LEU A 34 -12.97 20.25 13.16
CA LEU A 34 -11.94 19.25 12.89
C LEU A 34 -10.75 19.40 13.83
N SER A 35 -10.37 20.63 14.20
CA SER A 35 -9.31 20.91 15.16
C SER A 35 -9.66 20.38 16.57
N LEU A 36 -10.89 20.60 17.03
CA LEU A 36 -11.37 20.03 18.28
C LEU A 36 -11.36 18.49 18.24
N ALA A 37 -11.85 17.89 17.17
CA ALA A 37 -11.85 16.43 16.99
C ALA A 37 -10.41 15.87 16.98
N SER A 38 -9.48 16.53 16.31
CA SER A 38 -8.06 16.16 16.27
C SER A 38 -7.40 16.27 17.64
N SER A 39 -7.77 17.30 18.43
CA SER A 39 -7.28 17.49 19.81
C SER A 39 -7.77 16.38 20.75
N LEU A 40 -8.97 15.85 20.55
CA LEU A 40 -9.50 14.71 21.30
C LEU A 40 -8.93 13.36 20.83
N TYR A 41 -8.52 13.27 19.57
CA TYR A 41 -7.97 12.05 18.99
C TYR A 41 -6.62 11.66 19.60
N LEU A 42 -5.74 12.62 19.89
CA LEU A 42 -4.43 12.36 20.48
C LEU A 42 -4.50 11.72 21.88
N PRO A 43 -5.28 12.26 22.86
CA PRO A 43 -5.50 11.58 24.14
C PRO A 43 -6.08 10.17 23.99
N ALA A 44 -7.04 9.97 23.06
CA ALA A 44 -7.63 8.66 22.81
C ALA A 44 -6.57 7.64 22.31
N LEU A 45 -5.65 8.04 21.44
CA LEU A 45 -4.53 7.21 21.02
C LEU A 45 -3.61 6.85 22.19
N HIS A 46 -3.25 7.81 23.05
CA HIS A 46 -2.41 7.58 24.22
C HIS A 46 -3.10 6.65 25.22
N PHE A 47 -4.39 6.87 25.48
CA PHE A 47 -5.18 6.02 26.36
C PHE A 47 -5.23 4.57 25.85
N ARG A 48 -5.55 4.38 24.57
CA ARG A 48 -5.54 3.05 23.95
C ARG A 48 -4.18 2.36 24.09
N ARG A 49 -3.08 3.07 23.85
CA ARG A 49 -1.72 2.50 24.02
C ARG A 49 -1.43 2.12 25.46
N ARG A 50 -1.82 2.95 26.42
CA ARG A 50 -1.68 2.65 27.85
C ARG A 50 -2.45 1.39 28.26
N LEU A 51 -3.65 1.17 27.74
CA LEU A 51 -4.42 -0.04 28.01
C LEU A 51 -3.69 -1.31 27.55
N TYR A 52 -3.03 -1.27 26.38
CA TYR A 52 -2.17 -2.37 25.92
C TYR A 52 -0.91 -2.52 26.80
N ALA A 53 -0.25 -1.43 27.13
CA ALA A 53 0.95 -1.44 27.96
C ALA A 53 0.68 -1.99 29.40
N LEU A 54 -0.48 -1.70 29.95
CA LEU A 54 -0.94 -2.21 31.26
C LEU A 54 -1.51 -3.63 31.19
N GLY A 55 -1.56 -4.26 30.00
CA GLY A 55 -2.12 -5.61 29.83
C GLY A 55 -3.65 -5.70 29.95
N LEU A 56 -4.36 -4.57 30.07
CA LEU A 56 -5.83 -4.53 30.12
C LEU A 56 -6.46 -4.91 28.77
N LEU A 57 -5.77 -4.63 27.67
CA LEU A 57 -6.10 -5.15 26.36
C LEU A 57 -5.07 -6.22 25.97
N ARG A 58 -5.58 -7.41 25.62
CA ARG A 58 -4.72 -8.54 25.26
C ARG A 58 -4.09 -8.33 23.88
N GLN A 59 -2.79 -8.57 23.82
CA GLN A 59 -2.03 -8.68 22.59
C GLN A 59 -1.78 -10.17 22.30
N HIS A 60 -2.24 -10.63 21.14
CA HIS A 60 -2.08 -12.03 20.74
C HIS A 60 -0.70 -12.24 20.09
N ARG A 61 -0.02 -13.30 20.46
CA ARG A 61 1.17 -13.79 19.77
C ARG A 61 0.78 -14.94 18.86
N LEU A 62 1.24 -14.90 17.62
CA LEU A 62 1.07 -15.99 16.68
C LEU A 62 2.21 -17.03 16.87
N PRO A 63 1.99 -18.29 16.46
CA PRO A 63 3.02 -19.34 16.58
C PRO A 63 4.17 -19.20 15.58
N VAL A 64 4.06 -18.27 14.62
CA VAL A 64 5.07 -17.96 13.61
C VAL A 64 5.52 -16.49 13.74
N PRO A 65 6.70 -16.14 13.23
CA PRO A 65 7.14 -14.74 13.16
C PRO A 65 6.14 -13.85 12.43
N VAL A 66 6.06 -12.59 12.87
CA VAL A 66 5.10 -11.60 12.32
C VAL A 66 5.84 -10.39 11.80
N VAL A 67 5.66 -10.09 10.51
CA VAL A 67 6.09 -8.87 9.84
C VAL A 67 4.89 -7.93 9.73
N SER A 68 5.00 -6.71 10.21
CA SER A 68 3.97 -5.68 10.04
C SER A 68 4.43 -4.64 9.04
N VAL A 69 3.62 -4.37 8.03
CA VAL A 69 3.81 -3.27 7.09
C VAL A 69 2.72 -2.25 7.34
N GLY A 70 3.12 -1.03 7.68
CA GLY A 70 2.19 0.03 8.01
C GLY A 70 2.69 1.41 7.63
N ASN A 71 1.98 2.45 8.03
CA ASN A 71 2.36 3.84 7.78
C ASN A 71 1.74 4.78 8.83
N LEU A 72 2.27 6.00 8.91
CA LEU A 72 1.73 7.03 9.80
C LEU A 72 0.58 7.82 9.17
N THR A 73 0.62 8.04 7.86
CA THR A 73 -0.37 8.86 7.14
C THR A 73 -1.43 7.99 6.48
N TRP A 74 -2.59 8.52 6.20
CA TRP A 74 -3.50 7.85 5.26
C TRP A 74 -3.00 8.02 3.81
N GLY A 75 -3.59 7.27 2.84
CA GLY A 75 -3.30 7.37 1.40
C GLY A 75 -2.35 6.29 0.87
N GLY A 76 -2.02 6.43 -0.40
CA GLY A 76 -1.20 5.48 -1.16
C GLY A 76 0.28 5.56 -0.81
N ASN A 77 0.72 4.81 0.18
CA ASN A 77 2.11 4.77 0.65
C ASN A 77 2.87 3.51 0.19
N GLY A 78 2.32 2.73 -0.73
CA GLY A 78 2.99 1.54 -1.26
C GLY A 78 2.98 0.32 -0.31
N LYS A 79 2.05 0.25 0.66
CA LYS A 79 1.98 -0.87 1.63
C LYS A 79 1.73 -2.21 0.93
N THR A 80 0.68 -2.31 0.15
CA THR A 80 0.29 -3.57 -0.52
C THR A 80 1.36 -4.09 -1.48
N PRO A 81 2.01 -3.27 -2.33
CA PRO A 81 3.20 -3.69 -3.07
C PRO A 81 4.37 -4.16 -2.20
N MET A 82 4.59 -3.54 -1.03
CA MET A 82 5.62 -3.97 -0.10
C MET A 82 5.27 -5.31 0.56
N VAL A 83 4.01 -5.53 0.92
CA VAL A 83 3.51 -6.82 1.44
C VAL A 83 3.73 -7.93 0.40
N GLU A 84 3.42 -7.68 -0.86
CA GLU A 84 3.68 -8.61 -1.96
C GLU A 84 5.17 -8.90 -2.11
N PHE A 85 6.01 -7.85 -2.15
CA PHE A 85 7.46 -7.99 -2.27
C PHE A 85 8.04 -8.86 -1.14
N ILE A 86 7.65 -8.61 0.11
CA ILE A 86 8.07 -9.40 1.28
C ILE A 86 7.55 -10.84 1.18
N ALA A 87 6.29 -11.03 0.75
CA ALA A 87 5.73 -12.36 0.57
C ALA A 87 6.51 -13.17 -0.47
N ARG A 88 6.91 -12.57 -1.59
CA ARG A 88 7.76 -13.20 -2.60
C ARG A 88 9.14 -13.57 -2.04
N CYS A 89 9.78 -12.67 -1.27
CA CYS A 89 11.06 -12.99 -0.62
C CYS A 89 10.97 -14.25 0.27
N PHE A 90 9.86 -14.44 0.98
CA PHE A 90 9.65 -15.65 1.78
C PHE A 90 9.35 -16.87 0.91
N VAL A 91 8.51 -16.73 -0.10
CA VAL A 91 8.21 -17.82 -1.06
C VAL A 91 9.48 -18.30 -1.73
N ASP A 92 10.33 -17.39 -2.22
CA ASP A 92 11.61 -17.71 -2.86
C ASP A 92 12.59 -18.41 -1.90
N SER A 93 12.42 -18.17 -0.61
CA SER A 93 13.19 -18.85 0.46
C SER A 93 12.54 -20.14 0.95
N GLY A 94 11.47 -20.62 0.31
CA GLY A 94 10.75 -21.84 0.69
C GLY A 94 9.89 -21.70 1.96
N ILE A 95 9.57 -20.47 2.39
CA ILE A 95 8.78 -20.19 3.60
C ILE A 95 7.39 -19.70 3.19
N PRO A 96 6.33 -20.51 3.32
CA PRO A 96 4.98 -20.09 2.96
C PRO A 96 4.45 -18.96 3.86
N PRO A 97 4.15 -17.76 3.32
CA PRO A 97 3.61 -16.66 4.09
C PRO A 97 2.08 -16.72 4.23
N LEU A 98 1.56 -16.24 5.36
CA LEU A 98 0.17 -15.89 5.56
C LEU A 98 0.03 -14.37 5.59
N ILE A 99 -0.54 -13.78 4.53
CA ILE A 99 -0.85 -12.35 4.47
C ILE A 99 -2.19 -12.12 5.18
N LEU A 100 -2.21 -11.19 6.13
CA LEU A 100 -3.40 -10.82 6.90
C LEU A 100 -3.78 -9.36 6.59
N THR A 101 -4.83 -9.18 5.81
CA THR A 101 -5.36 -7.86 5.44
C THR A 101 -6.73 -7.61 6.05
N ARG A 102 -7.11 -6.35 6.16
CA ARG A 102 -8.42 -5.96 6.69
C ARG A 102 -9.55 -6.10 5.66
N GLY A 103 -9.21 -6.02 4.37
CA GLY A 103 -10.21 -5.93 3.30
C GLY A 103 -10.96 -4.59 3.32
N TYR A 104 -10.31 -3.51 3.76
CA TYR A 104 -10.93 -2.19 3.83
C TYR A 104 -10.86 -1.50 2.46
N GLY A 105 -11.99 -0.92 2.03
CA GLY A 105 -12.06 -0.13 0.79
C GLY A 105 -12.41 -0.90 -0.49
N GLY A 106 -12.59 -2.21 -0.41
CA GLY A 106 -12.94 -3.07 -1.54
C GLY A 106 -12.06 -4.32 -1.60
N GLU A 107 -12.43 -5.25 -2.46
CA GLU A 107 -11.68 -6.48 -2.69
C GLU A 107 -10.51 -6.29 -3.68
N ASP A 108 -10.28 -5.06 -4.17
CA ASP A 108 -9.31 -4.73 -5.21
C ASP A 108 -7.85 -5.11 -4.84
N GLU A 109 -7.41 -4.71 -3.63
CA GLU A 109 -6.07 -5.04 -3.15
C GLU A 109 -5.90 -6.55 -2.90
N VAL A 110 -6.96 -7.20 -2.39
CA VAL A 110 -6.96 -8.66 -2.18
C VAL A 110 -6.87 -9.40 -3.51
N LYS A 111 -7.72 -9.06 -4.48
CA LYS A 111 -7.71 -9.66 -5.83
C LYS A 111 -6.37 -9.47 -6.55
N MET A 112 -5.76 -8.29 -6.38
CA MET A 112 -4.43 -8.02 -6.92
C MET A 112 -3.38 -8.94 -6.28
N LEU A 113 -3.35 -9.06 -4.95
CA LEU A 113 -2.44 -9.96 -4.24
C LEU A 113 -2.68 -11.44 -4.61
N GLU A 114 -3.93 -11.88 -4.69
CA GLU A 114 -4.29 -13.25 -5.11
C GLU A 114 -3.76 -13.58 -6.49
N ARG A 115 -3.91 -12.65 -7.45
CA ARG A 115 -3.38 -12.82 -8.79
C ARG A 115 -1.85 -12.87 -8.82
N HIS A 116 -1.20 -11.91 -8.15
CA HIS A 116 0.26 -11.80 -8.16
C HIS A 116 0.95 -12.97 -7.46
N LEU A 117 0.29 -13.57 -6.47
CA LEU A 117 0.79 -14.71 -5.72
C LEU A 117 0.18 -16.05 -6.18
N GLN A 118 -0.57 -16.04 -7.28
CA GLN A 118 -1.15 -17.26 -7.86
C GLN A 118 -0.05 -18.27 -8.20
N GLY A 119 -0.28 -19.55 -7.87
CA GLY A 119 0.70 -20.62 -8.06
C GLY A 119 1.82 -20.66 -7.02
N THR A 120 1.81 -19.79 -6.03
CA THR A 120 2.73 -19.80 -4.88
C THR A 120 2.07 -20.44 -3.64
N PRO A 121 2.85 -20.87 -2.63
CA PRO A 121 2.30 -21.39 -1.39
C PRO A 121 1.75 -20.28 -0.45
N ALA A 122 1.77 -19.02 -0.84
CA ALA A 122 1.24 -17.91 -0.05
C ALA A 122 -0.26 -18.06 0.23
N LYS A 123 -0.70 -17.69 1.42
CA LYS A 123 -2.10 -17.68 1.84
C LYS A 123 -2.53 -16.26 2.13
N ILE A 124 -3.78 -15.90 1.84
CA ILE A 124 -4.31 -14.56 2.09
C ILE A 124 -5.55 -14.66 2.96
N GLY A 125 -5.48 -14.12 4.18
CA GLY A 125 -6.57 -14.07 5.14
C GLY A 125 -7.14 -12.66 5.25
N VAL A 126 -8.45 -12.52 5.01
CA VAL A 126 -9.16 -11.24 4.98
C VAL A 126 -10.09 -11.12 6.17
N GLY A 127 -9.97 -10.04 6.93
CA GLY A 127 -10.89 -9.74 8.02
C GLY A 127 -10.37 -8.76 9.06
N ALA A 128 -11.28 -8.09 9.75
CA ALA A 128 -10.95 -7.10 10.78
C ALA A 128 -10.28 -7.72 12.01
N ASN A 129 -10.69 -8.93 12.40
CA ASN A 129 -10.05 -9.69 13.50
C ASN A 129 -8.97 -10.61 12.95
N ARG A 130 -7.80 -10.03 12.64
CA ARG A 130 -6.66 -10.75 12.05
C ARG A 130 -6.16 -11.92 12.91
N ALA A 131 -6.31 -11.86 14.25
CA ALA A 131 -5.94 -12.94 15.13
C ALA A 131 -6.85 -14.17 14.94
N ALA A 132 -8.16 -13.96 14.84
CA ALA A 132 -9.11 -15.04 14.59
C ALA A 132 -8.91 -15.66 13.20
N ILE A 133 -8.69 -14.81 12.17
CA ILE A 133 -8.39 -15.29 10.82
C ILE A 133 -7.11 -16.13 10.81
N ALA A 134 -6.03 -15.65 11.45
CA ALA A 134 -4.78 -16.41 11.55
C ALA A 134 -5.00 -17.77 12.20
N SER A 135 -5.78 -17.84 13.29
CA SER A 135 -6.08 -19.12 13.98
C SER A 135 -6.77 -20.12 13.06
N ILE A 136 -7.74 -19.67 12.23
CA ILE A 136 -8.43 -20.52 11.25
C ILE A 136 -7.42 -21.10 10.22
N TYR A 137 -6.51 -20.25 9.72
CA TYR A 137 -5.51 -20.68 8.75
C TYR A 137 -4.48 -21.64 9.37
N PHE A 138 -4.03 -21.40 10.60
CA PHE A 138 -3.14 -22.34 11.30
C PHE A 138 -3.79 -23.68 11.60
N GLN A 139 -5.09 -23.71 11.92
CA GLN A 139 -5.84 -24.96 12.08
C GLN A 139 -5.96 -25.72 10.76
N ARG A 140 -6.15 -24.99 9.63
CA ARG A 140 -6.35 -25.60 8.32
C ARG A 140 -5.06 -26.09 7.67
N TYR A 141 -3.98 -25.31 7.73
CA TYR A 141 -2.73 -25.55 7.01
C TYR A 141 -1.57 -25.97 7.90
N GLY A 142 -1.72 -25.86 9.22
CA GLY A 142 -0.60 -26.00 10.15
C GLY A 142 0.38 -24.84 10.07
N TYR A 143 1.43 -24.94 10.87
CA TYR A 143 2.52 -23.94 10.89
C TYR A 143 3.87 -24.60 11.12
N ILE A 144 4.94 -23.90 10.76
CA ILE A 144 6.33 -24.29 11.03
C ILE A 144 6.74 -23.69 12.37
N ASP A 145 7.08 -24.52 13.35
CA ASP A 145 7.61 -24.04 14.61
C ASP A 145 9.07 -23.60 14.42
N PRO A 146 9.38 -22.30 14.54
CA PRO A 146 10.73 -21.79 14.33
C PRO A 146 11.72 -22.27 15.41
N ARG A 147 11.23 -22.83 16.53
CA ARG A 147 12.06 -23.26 17.67
C ARG A 147 12.48 -24.72 17.60
N GLY A 148 12.07 -25.46 16.56
CA GLY A 148 12.54 -26.81 16.31
C GLY A 148 12.31 -27.78 17.47
N SER A 149 11.22 -27.64 18.22
CA SER A 149 10.87 -28.60 19.30
C SER A 149 10.35 -29.88 18.65
N LEU A 150 11.18 -30.91 18.62
CA LEU A 150 10.88 -32.27 18.13
C LEU A 150 9.78 -33.00 18.93
N ASN A 151 9.04 -32.32 19.78
CA ASN A 151 8.03 -32.92 20.64
C ASN A 151 6.73 -32.13 20.58
N HIS A 152 5.93 -32.34 19.54
CA HIS A 152 4.48 -32.38 19.66
C HIS A 152 3.88 -32.98 18.39
N GLU A 153 3.70 -34.28 18.43
CA GLU A 153 2.57 -34.93 17.76
C GLU A 153 1.30 -34.29 18.31
N THR A 154 0.74 -33.35 17.60
CA THR A 154 -0.61 -32.85 17.87
C THR A 154 -1.45 -32.92 16.62
N LEU A 155 -2.26 -33.97 16.67
CA LEU A 155 -3.60 -34.08 16.06
C LEU A 155 -3.72 -33.97 14.54
N SER A 156 -3.77 -35.18 13.92
CA SER A 156 -4.71 -35.53 12.85
C SER A 156 -4.96 -34.48 11.74
N SER A 157 -4.05 -34.37 10.81
CA SER A 157 -4.38 -34.30 9.40
C SER A 157 -3.25 -34.97 8.62
N GLU A 158 -3.37 -36.28 8.50
CA GLU A 158 -2.63 -37.12 7.55
C GLU A 158 -2.86 -36.55 6.16
N ASN A 159 -1.92 -35.81 5.58
CA ASN A 159 -1.79 -35.39 4.21
C ASN A 159 -1.45 -33.90 3.95
N ILE A 160 -0.98 -33.12 4.94
CA ILE A 160 -0.48 -31.77 4.64
C ILE A 160 1.00 -31.90 4.28
N SER A 161 1.36 -31.62 3.02
CA SER A 161 2.76 -31.57 2.59
C SER A 161 3.51 -30.48 3.39
N CYS A 162 4.78 -30.74 3.71
CA CYS A 162 5.61 -29.78 4.48
C CYS A 162 5.64 -28.38 3.79
N GLY A 163 5.46 -28.31 2.47
CA GLY A 163 5.43 -27.08 1.68
C GLY A 163 4.16 -26.22 1.82
N ASP A 164 3.13 -26.70 2.52
CA ASP A 164 1.88 -25.94 2.73
C ASP A 164 1.79 -25.28 4.12
N LYS A 165 2.65 -25.67 5.07
CA LYS A 165 2.63 -25.14 6.43
C LYS A 165 3.10 -23.70 6.48
N ILE A 166 2.35 -22.84 7.18
CA ILE A 166 2.65 -21.41 7.30
C ILE A 166 3.91 -21.20 8.11
N GLY A 167 4.89 -20.49 7.56
CA GLY A 167 6.17 -20.21 8.23
C GLY A 167 6.30 -18.77 8.74
N VAL A 168 5.51 -17.82 8.20
CA VAL A 168 5.54 -16.41 8.58
C VAL A 168 4.16 -15.78 8.40
N ALA A 169 3.81 -14.78 9.20
CA ALA A 169 2.61 -13.96 9.00
C ALA A 169 3.01 -12.52 8.62
N ILE A 170 2.33 -11.95 7.62
CA ILE A 170 2.55 -10.58 7.15
C ILE A 170 1.27 -9.77 7.38
N LEU A 171 1.36 -8.69 8.15
CA LEU A 171 0.22 -7.80 8.41
C LEU A 171 0.23 -6.66 7.40
N ASP A 172 -0.78 -6.58 6.56
CA ASP A 172 -1.04 -5.41 5.74
C ASP A 172 -1.79 -4.36 6.56
N ASP A 173 -1.34 -3.09 6.45
CA ASP A 173 -1.80 -1.96 7.26
C ASP A 173 -1.77 -2.28 8.78
N GLY A 174 -0.62 -2.81 9.23
CA GLY A 174 -0.46 -3.40 10.57
C GLY A 174 -0.15 -2.40 11.68
N MET A 175 0.44 -1.22 11.39
CA MET A 175 1.02 -0.31 12.40
C MET A 175 0.04 0.08 13.53
N GLN A 176 -1.23 0.33 13.21
CA GLN A 176 -2.27 0.66 14.18
C GLN A 176 -2.97 -0.57 14.75
N HIS A 177 -2.66 -1.79 14.28
CA HIS A 177 -3.28 -3.03 14.74
C HIS A 177 -2.57 -3.60 15.97
N LEU A 178 -2.69 -2.95 17.11
CA LEU A 178 -1.99 -3.32 18.36
C LEU A 178 -2.40 -4.67 18.95
N ARG A 179 -3.46 -5.31 18.48
CA ARG A 179 -3.95 -6.61 18.96
C ARG A 179 -3.00 -7.78 18.65
N LEU A 180 -2.19 -7.67 17.60
CA LEU A 180 -1.20 -8.67 17.25
C LEU A 180 0.21 -8.18 17.59
N TRP A 181 0.95 -9.01 18.31
CA TRP A 181 2.37 -8.79 18.52
C TRP A 181 3.12 -9.02 17.21
N ARG A 182 4.20 -8.31 16.99
CA ARG A 182 5.01 -8.39 15.76
C ARG A 182 6.49 -8.43 16.09
N ASN A 183 7.25 -9.16 15.28
CA ASN A 183 8.69 -9.24 15.37
C ASN A 183 9.36 -8.03 14.74
N ILE A 184 8.77 -7.53 13.63
CA ILE A 184 9.31 -6.38 12.90
C ILE A 184 8.15 -5.46 12.46
N GLU A 185 8.33 -4.15 12.69
CA GLU A 185 7.44 -3.09 12.22
C GLU A 185 8.11 -2.31 11.09
N ILE A 186 7.64 -2.47 9.85
CA ILE A 186 8.09 -1.75 8.67
C ILE A 186 7.16 -0.56 8.44
N VAL A 187 7.71 0.64 8.43
CA VAL A 187 6.93 1.88 8.22
C VAL A 187 7.20 2.44 6.84
N MET A 188 6.15 2.50 6.02
CA MET A 188 6.18 3.08 4.68
C MET A 188 5.97 4.59 4.75
N VAL A 189 6.80 5.35 4.03
CA VAL A 189 6.72 6.80 3.86
C VAL A 189 6.70 7.12 2.38
N ASN A 190 5.68 7.83 1.90
CA ASN A 190 5.63 8.26 0.50
C ASN A 190 6.52 9.50 0.31
N ALA A 191 7.54 9.41 -0.52
CA ALA A 191 8.50 10.49 -0.74
C ALA A 191 7.88 11.76 -1.34
N MET A 192 6.79 11.62 -2.10
CA MET A 192 6.10 12.76 -2.74
C MET A 192 5.24 13.55 -1.74
N ILE A 193 4.63 12.87 -0.76
CA ILE A 193 3.78 13.49 0.27
C ILE A 193 4.07 12.77 1.60
N PRO A 194 5.24 12.97 2.21
CA PRO A 194 5.69 12.12 3.32
C PRO A 194 4.82 12.23 4.57
N TRP A 195 4.36 13.43 4.89
CA TRP A 195 3.70 13.71 6.16
C TRP A 195 2.37 14.49 6.01
N GLY A 196 1.93 14.78 4.77
CA GLY A 196 0.77 15.63 4.49
C GLY A 196 0.92 17.02 5.13
N ASN A 197 -0.12 17.51 5.80
CA ASN A 197 -0.09 18.79 6.50
C ASN A 197 0.49 18.72 7.93
N HIS A 198 1.10 17.62 8.33
CA HIS A 198 1.70 17.37 9.66
C HIS A 198 0.70 17.30 10.84
N LEU A 199 -0.60 17.36 10.57
CA LEU A 199 -1.63 17.31 11.60
C LEU A 199 -2.25 15.92 11.73
N LEU A 200 -2.79 15.64 12.92
CA LEU A 200 -3.49 14.39 13.19
C LEU A 200 -4.89 14.38 12.58
N LEU A 201 -5.41 13.19 12.35
CA LEU A 201 -6.82 12.98 11.97
C LEU A 201 -7.77 13.64 12.96
N PRO A 202 -8.91 14.18 12.49
CA PRO A 202 -9.34 14.31 11.09
C PRO A 202 -8.89 15.60 10.40
N LEU A 203 -8.17 16.48 11.10
CA LEU A 203 -7.70 17.77 10.56
C LEU A 203 -6.53 17.59 9.57
N GLY A 204 -5.75 16.55 9.73
CA GLY A 204 -4.64 16.20 8.87
C GLY A 204 -4.64 14.72 8.47
N THR A 205 -3.54 14.29 7.87
CA THR A 205 -3.38 12.94 7.33
C THR A 205 -2.77 11.95 8.32
N LEU A 206 -2.17 12.44 9.44
CA LEU A 206 -1.47 11.57 10.38
C LEU A 206 -2.45 10.73 11.20
N ARG A 207 -2.32 9.41 11.14
CA ARG A 207 -3.03 8.43 11.97
C ARG A 207 -2.45 8.33 13.38
N GLU A 208 -1.17 8.68 13.52
CA GLU A 208 -0.43 8.68 14.78
C GLU A 208 0.61 9.81 14.77
N PRO A 209 1.00 10.35 15.93
CA PRO A 209 2.04 11.38 16.00
C PRO A 209 3.39 10.81 15.57
N PHE A 210 4.31 11.67 15.15
CA PHE A 210 5.67 11.30 14.72
C PHE A 210 6.43 10.45 15.74
N SER A 211 6.14 10.62 17.03
CA SER A 211 6.72 9.75 18.08
C SER A 211 6.41 8.25 17.89
N ALA A 212 5.45 7.90 17.03
CA ALA A 212 5.19 6.51 16.66
C ALA A 212 6.32 5.90 15.83
N LEU A 213 7.15 6.69 15.15
CA LEU A 213 8.37 6.24 14.47
C LEU A 213 9.36 5.51 15.39
N LYS A 214 9.31 5.77 16.70
CA LYS A 214 10.10 5.00 17.68
C LYS A 214 9.83 3.50 17.68
N ARG A 215 8.70 3.07 17.13
CA ARG A 215 8.36 1.64 17.02
C ARG A 215 8.79 1.01 15.71
N ALA A 216 9.25 1.81 14.76
CA ALA A 216 9.72 1.30 13.49
C ALA A 216 11.06 0.58 13.67
N ASP A 217 11.14 -0.66 13.21
CA ASP A 217 12.38 -1.42 13.08
C ASP A 217 13.05 -1.14 11.74
N VAL A 218 12.24 -0.79 10.72
CA VAL A 218 12.67 -0.39 9.38
C VAL A 218 11.76 0.70 8.86
N VAL A 219 12.32 1.69 8.16
CA VAL A 219 11.57 2.70 7.40
C VAL A 219 11.85 2.52 5.91
N ILE A 220 10.81 2.53 5.09
CA ILE A 220 10.92 2.48 3.64
C ILE A 220 10.41 3.80 3.05
N VAL A 221 11.28 4.52 2.37
CA VAL A 221 10.91 5.72 1.60
C VAL A 221 10.51 5.27 0.19
N HIS A 222 9.20 5.26 -0.07
CA HIS A 222 8.61 4.81 -1.33
C HIS A 222 8.48 5.97 -2.34
N HIS A 223 8.56 5.69 -3.65
CA HIS A 223 8.68 6.68 -4.73
C HIS A 223 9.95 7.55 -4.63
N ALA A 224 11.03 6.98 -4.14
CA ALA A 224 12.28 7.71 -3.94
C ALA A 224 12.93 8.21 -5.24
N ASP A 225 12.57 7.63 -6.40
CA ASP A 225 12.98 8.07 -7.73
C ASP A 225 12.27 9.34 -8.22
N MET A 226 11.23 9.77 -7.51
CA MET A 226 10.42 10.96 -7.86
C MET A 226 10.71 12.15 -6.95
N ALA A 227 11.42 11.95 -5.85
CA ALA A 227 11.79 12.99 -4.92
C ALA A 227 13.22 13.51 -5.18
N SER A 228 13.44 14.77 -4.92
CA SER A 228 14.78 15.38 -4.95
C SER A 228 15.65 14.90 -3.78
N LYS A 229 16.96 15.08 -3.91
CA LYS A 229 17.90 14.74 -2.82
C LYS A 229 17.59 15.51 -1.52
N LEU A 230 17.14 16.76 -1.62
CA LEU A 230 16.78 17.58 -0.46
C LEU A 230 15.54 17.05 0.25
N GLU A 231 14.52 16.63 -0.50
CA GLU A 231 13.31 16.03 0.07
C GLU A 231 13.63 14.70 0.77
N ILE A 232 14.46 13.85 0.15
CA ILE A 232 14.92 12.61 0.78
C ILE A 232 15.67 12.91 2.09
N GLN A 233 16.59 13.89 2.10
CA GLN A 233 17.31 14.29 3.31
C GLN A 233 16.38 14.83 4.40
N ALA A 234 15.35 15.60 4.04
CA ALA A 234 14.35 16.09 4.98
C ALA A 234 13.55 14.95 5.62
N ILE A 235 13.17 13.92 4.81
CA ILE A 235 12.49 12.73 5.33
C ILE A 235 13.38 11.97 6.31
N GLU A 236 14.65 11.70 5.93
CA GLU A 236 15.62 11.02 6.80
C GLU A 236 15.83 11.78 8.13
N SER A 237 16.02 13.10 8.04
CA SER A 237 16.19 13.94 9.22
C SER A 237 14.99 13.89 10.15
N MET A 238 13.77 13.87 9.59
CA MET A 238 12.54 13.74 10.37
C MET A 238 12.45 12.34 11.03
N VAL A 239 12.81 11.28 10.32
CA VAL A 239 12.80 9.91 10.85
C VAL A 239 13.84 9.79 11.97
N HIS A 240 15.08 10.18 11.74
CA HIS A 240 16.18 10.07 12.71
C HIS A 240 15.97 10.97 13.94
N LYS A 241 15.24 12.07 13.82
CA LYS A 241 14.82 12.87 14.99
C LYS A 241 14.05 12.07 16.04
N TYR A 242 13.28 11.06 15.61
CA TYR A 242 12.46 10.23 16.50
C TYR A 242 13.04 8.84 16.75
N ASN A 243 13.81 8.31 15.80
CA ASN A 243 14.45 6.99 15.86
C ASN A 243 15.80 7.04 15.15
N GLU A 244 16.84 7.38 15.91
CA GLU A 244 18.18 7.74 15.40
C GLU A 244 18.86 6.60 14.65
N SER A 245 18.67 5.37 15.10
CA SER A 245 19.37 4.18 14.57
C SER A 245 18.55 3.35 13.59
N VAL A 246 17.31 3.76 13.26
CA VAL A 246 16.47 2.96 12.38
C VAL A 246 17.04 2.93 10.96
N PRO A 247 17.20 1.74 10.35
CA PRO A 247 17.61 1.64 8.95
C PRO A 247 16.53 2.19 8.02
N ILE A 248 16.97 2.98 7.03
CA ILE A 248 16.09 3.56 6.01
C ILE A 248 16.45 2.95 4.66
N PHE A 249 15.47 2.34 4.01
CA PHE A 249 15.57 1.84 2.65
C PHE A 249 14.74 2.69 1.70
N PHE A 250 15.04 2.58 0.42
CA PHE A 250 14.40 3.36 -0.64
C PHE A 250 13.76 2.40 -1.63
N SER A 251 12.52 2.67 -2.02
CA SER A 251 11.82 1.82 -2.97
C SER A 251 11.11 2.62 -4.05
N ILE A 252 10.88 1.95 -5.17
CA ILE A 252 10.09 2.43 -6.29
C ILE A 252 9.02 1.41 -6.64
N LEU A 253 8.00 1.87 -7.34
CA LEU A 253 7.06 1.02 -8.04
C LEU A 253 7.44 1.02 -9.52
N ALA A 254 8.28 0.07 -9.94
CA ALA A 254 8.81 0.02 -11.30
C ALA A 254 7.77 -0.57 -12.25
N PRO A 255 7.39 0.14 -13.33
CA PRO A 255 6.58 -0.42 -14.40
C PRO A 255 7.25 -1.65 -15.01
N SER A 256 6.47 -2.68 -15.30
CA SER A 256 6.97 -3.92 -15.91
C SER A 256 6.41 -4.14 -17.32
N HIS A 257 5.12 -4.08 -17.47
CA HIS A 257 4.42 -4.29 -18.74
C HIS A 257 3.00 -3.74 -18.65
N PHE A 258 2.29 -3.73 -19.77
CA PHE A 258 0.85 -3.54 -19.79
C PHE A 258 0.14 -4.88 -20.01
N ILE A 259 -1.08 -4.99 -19.52
CA ILE A 259 -2.04 -6.01 -19.93
C ILE A 259 -3.21 -5.31 -20.62
N ARG A 260 -3.80 -6.00 -21.61
CA ARG A 260 -4.96 -5.47 -22.34
C ARG A 260 -6.25 -5.94 -21.66
N VAL A 261 -7.15 -5.00 -21.39
CA VAL A 261 -8.51 -5.33 -20.91
C VAL A 261 -9.23 -6.19 -21.94
N GLY A 262 -9.93 -7.23 -21.47
CA GLY A 262 -10.56 -8.25 -22.35
C GLY A 262 -9.64 -9.41 -22.78
N ASN A 263 -8.31 -9.26 -22.66
CA ASN A 263 -7.34 -10.34 -22.87
C ASN A 263 -6.17 -10.22 -21.90
N ILE A 264 -6.39 -10.56 -20.64
CA ILE A 264 -5.41 -10.43 -19.56
C ILE A 264 -4.19 -11.34 -19.65
N SER A 265 -4.23 -12.34 -20.54
CA SER A 265 -3.07 -13.18 -20.84
C SER A 265 -2.11 -12.54 -21.85
N TYR A 266 -2.55 -11.47 -22.54
CA TYR A 266 -1.74 -10.76 -23.51
C TYR A 266 -1.00 -9.60 -22.82
N THR A 267 0.33 -9.69 -22.77
CA THR A 267 1.21 -8.65 -22.23
C THR A 267 1.75 -7.77 -23.34
N CYS A 268 1.67 -6.45 -23.13
CA CYS A 268 2.24 -5.45 -24.05
C CYS A 268 3.50 -4.85 -23.41
N PRO A 269 4.62 -4.73 -24.14
CA PRO A 269 5.80 -4.03 -23.67
C PRO A 269 5.53 -2.55 -23.35
N LEU A 270 6.28 -1.98 -22.41
CA LEU A 270 6.14 -0.56 -22.05
C LEU A 270 6.36 0.40 -23.24
N LYS A 271 7.20 0.01 -24.20
CA LYS A 271 7.48 0.79 -25.41
C LYS A 271 6.28 0.95 -26.37
N ASP A 272 5.28 0.09 -26.24
CA ASP A 272 4.11 0.11 -27.16
C ASP A 272 3.26 1.38 -27.04
N ILE A 273 3.41 2.12 -25.94
CA ILE A 273 2.76 3.44 -25.78
C ILE A 273 3.63 4.61 -26.27
N SER A 274 4.85 4.36 -26.75
CA SER A 274 5.68 5.43 -27.33
C SER A 274 4.95 6.05 -28.52
N HIS A 275 4.84 7.37 -28.51
CA HIS A 275 4.09 8.15 -29.52
C HIS A 275 2.56 7.96 -29.49
N ALA A 276 2.00 7.24 -28.52
CA ALA A 276 0.54 7.13 -28.36
C ALA A 276 -0.08 8.39 -27.75
N ILE A 277 -1.37 8.56 -28.00
CA ILE A 277 -2.21 9.54 -27.32
C ILE A 277 -2.93 8.79 -26.21
N LEU A 278 -2.71 9.22 -24.97
CA LEU A 278 -3.16 8.50 -23.79
C LEU A 278 -4.14 9.33 -22.96
N LEU A 279 -5.15 8.65 -22.45
CA LEU A 279 -5.96 9.12 -21.33
C LEU A 279 -5.62 8.26 -20.10
N CYS A 280 -4.91 8.83 -19.15
CA CYS A 280 -4.67 8.22 -17.85
C CYS A 280 -5.89 8.40 -16.96
N VAL A 281 -6.50 7.30 -16.52
CA VAL A 281 -7.65 7.31 -15.62
C VAL A 281 -7.28 6.59 -14.34
N SER A 282 -7.45 7.24 -13.18
CA SER A 282 -7.07 6.66 -11.91
C SER A 282 -8.00 7.04 -10.76
N ALA A 283 -8.13 6.13 -9.80
CA ALA A 283 -8.84 6.31 -8.54
C ALA A 283 -7.98 5.77 -7.37
N ILE A 284 -6.74 6.27 -7.29
CA ILE A 284 -5.72 5.86 -6.33
C ILE A 284 -5.19 7.06 -5.56
N GLY A 285 -4.64 6.81 -4.36
CA GLY A 285 -4.10 7.87 -3.49
C GLY A 285 -2.84 8.57 -4.01
N SER A 286 -2.19 8.06 -5.07
CA SER A 286 -0.97 8.64 -5.66
C SER A 286 -1.08 8.74 -7.19
N ALA A 287 -2.11 9.44 -7.67
CA ALA A 287 -2.37 9.62 -9.10
C ALA A 287 -1.21 10.33 -9.82
N ASP A 288 -0.56 11.30 -9.16
CA ASP A 288 0.58 12.02 -9.73
C ASP A 288 1.75 11.08 -10.04
N SER A 289 2.04 10.11 -9.18
CA SER A 289 3.12 9.14 -9.41
C SER A 289 2.82 8.26 -10.64
N PHE A 290 1.57 7.87 -10.82
CA PHE A 290 1.14 7.10 -11.99
C PHE A 290 1.32 7.88 -13.29
N VAL A 291 0.79 9.11 -13.35
CA VAL A 291 0.88 9.96 -14.54
C VAL A 291 2.32 10.32 -14.89
N GLN A 292 3.16 10.66 -13.88
CA GLN A 292 4.59 10.94 -14.11
C GLN A 292 5.34 9.72 -14.67
N ARG A 293 4.99 8.50 -14.27
CA ARG A 293 5.59 7.28 -14.83
C ARG A 293 5.21 7.09 -16.29
N ILE A 294 3.94 7.32 -16.64
CA ILE A 294 3.49 7.27 -18.03
C ILE A 294 4.24 8.30 -18.89
N HIS A 295 4.38 9.54 -18.41
CA HIS A 295 5.15 10.57 -19.14
C HIS A 295 6.61 10.15 -19.42
N LYS A 296 7.27 9.47 -18.48
CA LYS A 296 8.64 8.98 -18.64
C LYS A 296 8.78 7.89 -19.72
N MET A 297 7.68 7.26 -20.16
CA MET A 297 7.68 6.25 -21.23
C MET A 297 7.62 6.85 -22.64
N GLY A 298 7.47 8.20 -22.77
CA GLY A 298 7.55 8.92 -24.03
C GLY A 298 6.31 8.86 -24.93
N PRO A 299 5.07 8.88 -24.41
CA PRO A 299 3.88 9.05 -25.23
C PRO A 299 3.89 10.41 -25.92
N MET A 300 3.16 10.55 -27.03
CA MET A 300 3.02 11.83 -27.73
C MET A 300 2.19 12.83 -26.92
N HIS A 301 1.14 12.35 -26.26
CA HIS A 301 0.27 13.17 -25.41
C HIS A 301 -0.28 12.35 -24.26
N VAL A 302 -0.38 12.99 -23.08
CA VAL A 302 -1.01 12.42 -21.88
C VAL A 302 -2.06 13.38 -21.37
N ASP A 303 -3.30 12.96 -21.39
CA ASP A 303 -4.39 13.60 -20.67
C ASP A 303 -4.71 12.80 -19.42
N ARG A 304 -5.31 13.43 -18.41
CA ARG A 304 -5.61 12.76 -17.13
C ARG A 304 -7.04 13.01 -16.67
N LEU A 305 -7.58 11.99 -16.00
CA LEU A 305 -8.87 12.04 -15.32
C LEU A 305 -8.77 11.30 -13.98
N ASP A 306 -8.76 12.08 -12.90
CA ASP A 306 -8.60 11.53 -11.56
C ASP A 306 -9.94 11.49 -10.82
N PHE A 307 -10.17 10.36 -10.17
CA PHE A 307 -11.27 10.15 -9.23
C PHE A 307 -10.75 10.07 -7.80
N SER A 308 -11.62 10.15 -6.82
CA SER A 308 -11.23 9.97 -5.41
C SER A 308 -10.66 8.57 -5.17
N ASP A 309 -9.70 8.44 -4.25
CA ASP A 309 -9.14 7.13 -3.89
C ASP A 309 -10.24 6.14 -3.53
N HIS A 310 -10.07 4.90 -4.00
CA HIS A 310 -11.07 3.81 -3.90
C HIS A 310 -12.42 4.09 -4.61
N HIS A 311 -12.52 5.08 -5.50
CA HIS A 311 -13.74 5.28 -6.27
C HIS A 311 -13.98 4.10 -7.21
N SER A 312 -15.19 3.53 -7.15
CA SER A 312 -15.61 2.48 -8.08
C SER A 312 -16.30 3.13 -9.27
N PHE A 313 -15.77 2.92 -10.48
CA PHE A 313 -16.32 3.52 -11.70
C PHE A 313 -17.80 3.17 -11.89
N GLN A 314 -18.60 4.19 -12.11
CA GLN A 314 -20.05 4.10 -12.35
C GLN A 314 -20.35 4.32 -13.83
N PRO A 315 -21.52 3.96 -14.36
CA PRO A 315 -21.89 4.22 -15.75
C PRO A 315 -21.71 5.69 -16.18
N LYS A 316 -22.05 6.63 -15.29
CA LYS A 316 -21.83 8.08 -15.54
C LYS A 316 -20.36 8.46 -15.69
N ASP A 317 -19.45 7.75 -15.01
CA ASP A 317 -18.01 8.01 -15.12
C ASP A 317 -17.49 7.50 -16.46
N ILE A 318 -18.03 6.37 -16.94
CA ILE A 318 -17.75 5.85 -18.28
C ILE A 318 -18.17 6.82 -19.39
N ASP A 319 -19.30 7.48 -19.24
CA ASP A 319 -19.73 8.52 -20.19
C ASP A 319 -18.78 9.73 -20.20
N ILE A 320 -18.26 10.13 -19.04
CA ILE A 320 -17.23 11.17 -18.94
C ILE A 320 -15.94 10.74 -19.63
N ILE A 321 -15.48 9.50 -19.37
CA ILE A 321 -14.29 8.91 -19.98
C ILE A 321 -14.45 8.85 -21.51
N ARG A 322 -15.57 8.35 -22.03
CA ARG A 322 -15.86 8.28 -23.46
C ARG A 322 -15.81 9.67 -24.12
N LYS A 323 -16.48 10.66 -23.53
CA LYS A 323 -16.45 12.03 -24.03
C LYS A 323 -15.02 12.58 -24.10
N ARG A 324 -14.19 12.24 -23.10
CA ARG A 324 -12.80 12.70 -23.09
C ARG A 324 -11.97 12.01 -24.16
N LEU A 325 -12.15 10.70 -24.38
CA LEU A 325 -11.49 9.94 -25.45
C LEU A 325 -11.92 10.45 -26.83
N HIS A 326 -13.21 10.65 -27.09
CA HIS A 326 -13.70 11.23 -28.33
C HIS A 326 -13.11 12.63 -28.60
N LYS A 327 -12.97 13.45 -27.57
CA LYS A 327 -12.33 14.74 -27.69
C LYS A 327 -10.87 14.60 -28.13
N LEU A 328 -10.10 13.72 -27.49
CA LEU A 328 -8.70 13.47 -27.87
C LEU A 328 -8.58 12.93 -29.28
N GLU A 329 -9.48 12.03 -29.72
CA GLU A 329 -9.52 11.50 -31.06
C GLU A 329 -9.75 12.62 -32.09
N SER A 330 -10.65 13.56 -31.79
CA SER A 330 -10.91 14.73 -32.66
C SER A 330 -9.73 15.70 -32.66
N ASP A 331 -9.13 15.99 -31.50
CA ASP A 331 -8.06 16.97 -31.35
C ASP A 331 -6.77 16.52 -32.05
N PHE A 332 -6.49 15.22 -32.07
CA PHE A 332 -5.24 14.65 -32.61
C PHE A 332 -5.44 13.87 -33.92
N SER A 333 -6.66 13.68 -34.40
CA SER A 333 -6.99 12.86 -35.58
C SER A 333 -6.40 11.43 -35.53
N ALA A 334 -6.30 10.86 -34.32
CA ALA A 334 -5.75 9.54 -34.07
C ALA A 334 -6.49 8.89 -32.88
N VAL A 335 -6.61 7.56 -32.90
CA VAL A 335 -7.35 6.82 -31.87
C VAL A 335 -6.56 6.81 -30.57
N PRO A 336 -7.07 7.40 -29.49
CA PRO A 336 -6.41 7.38 -28.20
C PRO A 336 -6.56 6.04 -27.49
N MET A 337 -5.63 5.72 -26.59
CA MET A 337 -5.71 4.59 -25.67
C MET A 337 -5.98 5.09 -24.24
N MET A 338 -6.72 4.31 -23.48
CA MET A 338 -6.88 4.55 -22.04
C MET A 338 -5.85 3.74 -21.25
N VAL A 339 -5.26 4.34 -20.24
CA VAL A 339 -4.38 3.62 -19.30
C VAL A 339 -4.91 3.75 -17.89
N VAL A 340 -5.01 2.61 -17.20
CA VAL A 340 -5.44 2.50 -15.80
C VAL A 340 -4.40 1.78 -14.96
N THR A 341 -4.51 1.86 -13.63
CA THR A 341 -3.70 1.05 -12.72
C THR A 341 -4.31 -0.34 -12.50
N GLU A 342 -3.50 -1.31 -12.04
CA GLU A 342 -4.01 -2.63 -11.66
C GLU A 342 -5.09 -2.54 -10.59
N LYS A 343 -4.91 -1.68 -9.59
CA LYS A 343 -5.86 -1.45 -8.50
C LYS A 343 -7.23 -0.99 -9.03
N ASP A 344 -7.24 -0.09 -10.00
CA ASP A 344 -8.47 0.41 -10.62
C ASP A 344 -9.15 -0.65 -11.47
N TYR A 345 -8.37 -1.42 -12.24
CA TYR A 345 -8.87 -2.51 -13.05
C TYR A 345 -9.52 -3.61 -12.19
N PHE A 346 -8.81 -4.13 -11.15
CA PHE A 346 -9.33 -5.23 -10.33
C PHE A 346 -10.54 -4.86 -9.47
N ARG A 347 -10.79 -3.56 -9.31
CA ARG A 347 -11.99 -3.10 -8.60
C ARG A 347 -13.28 -3.40 -9.37
N ARG A 348 -13.29 -3.17 -10.67
CA ARG A 348 -14.45 -3.44 -11.56
C ARG A 348 -14.01 -3.68 -13.01
N PRO A 349 -13.48 -4.85 -13.35
CA PRO A 349 -12.99 -5.16 -14.69
C PRO A 349 -14.06 -5.02 -15.77
N GLU A 350 -15.27 -5.50 -15.47
CA GLU A 350 -16.41 -5.54 -16.39
C GLU A 350 -16.84 -4.17 -16.92
N VAL A 351 -16.60 -3.12 -16.17
CA VAL A 351 -16.99 -1.75 -16.57
C VAL A 351 -16.06 -1.21 -17.66
N LEU A 352 -14.82 -1.69 -17.72
CA LEU A 352 -13.80 -1.23 -18.66
C LEU A 352 -13.81 -2.01 -19.98
N GLU A 353 -14.39 -3.23 -20.00
CA GLU A 353 -14.43 -4.11 -21.20
C GLU A 353 -15.28 -3.53 -22.33
N HIS A 354 -16.26 -2.69 -22.02
CA HIS A 354 -17.24 -2.18 -23.00
C HIS A 354 -17.03 -0.70 -23.34
N LEU A 355 -15.81 -0.18 -23.20
CA LEU A 355 -15.53 1.23 -23.42
C LEU A 355 -15.55 1.62 -24.91
N GLY A 356 -15.22 0.71 -25.81
CA GLY A 356 -15.09 0.95 -27.26
C GLY A 356 -13.72 1.47 -27.70
N TYR A 357 -12.80 1.66 -26.78
CA TYR A 357 -11.40 2.04 -26.99
C TYR A 357 -10.47 1.00 -26.39
N GLU A 358 -9.23 0.98 -26.84
CA GLU A 358 -8.21 0.13 -26.22
C GLU A 358 -7.89 0.59 -24.81
N VAL A 359 -7.97 -0.34 -23.86
CA VAL A 359 -7.67 -0.08 -22.44
C VAL A 359 -6.49 -0.95 -22.02
N LEU A 360 -5.45 -0.28 -21.54
CA LEU A 360 -4.23 -0.88 -21.01
C LEU A 360 -4.18 -0.73 -19.50
N VAL A 361 -3.77 -1.78 -18.82
CA VAL A 361 -3.55 -1.78 -17.37
C VAL A 361 -2.06 -1.79 -17.11
N LEU A 362 -1.54 -0.77 -16.45
CA LEU A 362 -0.13 -0.69 -16.11
C LEU A 362 0.17 -1.61 -14.95
N CYS A 363 0.94 -2.66 -15.22
CA CYS A 363 1.50 -3.57 -14.21
C CYS A 363 2.84 -3.06 -13.71
N SER A 364 3.04 -3.13 -12.40
CA SER A 364 4.25 -2.61 -11.75
C SER A 364 4.66 -3.51 -10.60
N SER A 365 5.97 -3.57 -10.31
CA SER A 365 6.51 -4.29 -9.18
C SER A 365 7.32 -3.36 -8.28
N LEU A 366 7.30 -3.63 -6.97
CA LEU A 366 8.14 -2.90 -6.03
C LEU A 366 9.59 -3.37 -6.16
N GLN A 367 10.51 -2.42 -6.17
CA GLN A 367 11.94 -2.66 -6.16
C GLN A 367 12.62 -1.83 -5.08
N ILE A 368 13.60 -2.40 -4.39
CA ILE A 368 14.47 -1.68 -3.47
C ILE A 368 15.60 -1.04 -4.27
N LEU A 369 15.75 0.26 -4.15
CA LEU A 369 16.82 0.99 -4.84
C LEU A 369 18.17 0.82 -4.12
N PRO A 370 19.26 0.59 -4.88
CA PRO A 370 20.60 0.63 -4.32
C PRO A 370 21.02 2.09 -4.06
N LEU A 371 20.67 2.59 -2.87
CA LEU A 371 20.94 3.98 -2.47
C LEU A 371 21.58 4.02 -1.09
N LYS A 372 22.61 4.86 -0.91
CA LYS A 372 23.31 5.08 0.38
C LYS A 372 23.81 3.79 1.07
N GLY A 373 24.23 2.82 0.29
CA GLY A 373 24.72 1.53 0.79
C GLY A 373 23.64 0.52 1.15
N CYS A 374 22.36 0.90 1.06
CA CYS A 374 21.22 0.00 1.21
C CYS A 374 20.83 -0.56 -0.16
N ASN A 375 20.49 -1.84 -0.23
CA ASN A 375 20.00 -2.55 -1.40
C ASN A 375 19.07 -3.68 -1.00
N GLU A 376 18.56 -4.44 -1.96
CA GLU A 376 17.63 -5.54 -1.70
C GLU A 376 18.24 -6.62 -0.80
N GLU A 377 19.50 -6.98 -1.01
CA GLU A 377 20.18 -7.99 -0.17
C GLU A 377 20.34 -7.51 1.27
N SER A 378 20.69 -6.24 1.49
CA SER A 378 20.76 -5.68 2.84
C SER A 378 19.39 -5.61 3.51
N PHE A 379 18.33 -5.38 2.74
CA PHE A 379 16.95 -5.45 3.24
C PHE A 379 16.55 -6.89 3.64
N LYS A 380 16.80 -7.87 2.79
CA LYS A 380 16.58 -9.29 3.09
C LYS A 380 17.38 -9.72 4.33
N LYS A 381 18.65 -9.29 4.45
CA LYS A 381 19.47 -9.53 5.64
C LYS A 381 18.85 -8.92 6.90
N CYS A 382 18.33 -7.70 6.81
CA CYS A 382 17.64 -7.03 7.92
C CYS A 382 16.40 -7.80 8.36
N LEU A 383 15.58 -8.29 7.42
CA LEU A 383 14.42 -9.16 7.72
C LEU A 383 14.86 -10.43 8.47
N ARG A 384 15.89 -11.12 7.98
CA ARG A 384 16.43 -12.35 8.62
C ARG A 384 16.81 -12.10 10.07
N GLN A 385 17.56 -11.04 10.34
CA GLN A 385 18.06 -10.70 11.67
C GLN A 385 16.93 -10.45 12.66
N HIS A 386 15.90 -9.71 12.26
CA HIS A 386 14.76 -9.41 13.16
C HIS A 386 13.83 -10.60 13.40
N LEU A 387 13.76 -11.50 12.47
CA LEU A 387 12.86 -12.65 12.57
C LEU A 387 13.53 -13.89 13.17
N GLU A 388 14.86 -13.84 13.41
CA GLU A 388 15.67 -14.98 13.84
C GLU A 388 15.51 -16.21 12.92
N ILE A 389 15.19 -15.97 11.66
CA ILE A 389 15.03 -17.01 10.65
C ILE A 389 16.38 -17.23 9.99
N TYR A 390 17.08 -18.28 10.37
CA TYR A 390 18.43 -18.60 9.89
C TYR A 390 18.48 -19.10 8.43
N ASN A 391 17.35 -19.55 7.87
CA ASN A 391 17.28 -20.20 6.56
C ASN A 391 16.65 -19.33 5.45
N LEU A 392 16.56 -18.04 5.61
CA LEU A 392 16.24 -17.12 4.51
C LEU A 392 17.49 -17.01 3.59
N ALA A 393 17.53 -17.78 2.53
CA ALA A 393 18.61 -17.79 1.53
C ALA A 393 18.58 -16.50 0.66
#